data_f64a472a89bc20378c06f7ac6380ce47
#
_entry.id   f64a472a89bc20378c06f7ac6380ce47
#
_cell.length_a   1.000
_cell.length_b   1.000
_cell.length_c   1.000
_cell.angle_alpha   90.00
_cell.angle_beta   90.00
_cell.angle_gamma   90.00
#
_symmetry.space_group_name_H-M   'P 1'
#
loop_
_entity.id
_entity.type
_entity.pdbx_description
1 polymer ?
#
loop_
_entity_poly.entity_id
_entity_poly.type
_entity_poly.pdbx_seq_one_letter_code
_entity_poly.pdbx_strand_id
1 'polypeptide(L)'
;MQFNQATFAAVVAQAKAKAASSPRWVRAIERAAQALQSGELCVTLLVGGALVTSNNGSYFVNGHCECEASRRGHAECYHRAAVRLVELYEAAEPVATKPATSRADIIADIKAAWSRRFPTDSLADELMRRFRVNYLEALAEDMLRGVLAAIA
;
A
#
# COMPACT_ATOMS: atom_id res chain seq x y z
N MET A 1 -7.65 5.42 4.57
CA MET A 1 -6.27 5.47 5.10
C MET A 1 -6.22 6.59 6.14
N GLN A 2 -5.73 6.34 7.33
CA GLN A 2 -5.56 7.39 8.34
C GLN A 2 -4.09 7.81 8.35
N PHE A 3 -3.83 9.08 8.09
CA PHE A 3 -2.49 9.64 8.12
C PHE A 3 -2.15 10.18 9.52
N ASN A 4 -0.92 9.95 9.98
CA ASN A 4 -0.36 10.76 11.07
C ASN A 4 -0.22 12.19 10.56
N GLN A 5 -0.94 13.12 11.18
CA GLN A 5 -1.06 14.51 10.70
C GLN A 5 0.29 15.23 10.64
N ALA A 6 1.15 15.02 11.64
CA ALA A 6 2.46 15.68 11.69
C ALA A 6 3.40 15.16 10.60
N THR A 7 3.49 13.83 10.44
CA THR A 7 4.31 13.19 9.40
C THR A 7 3.81 13.57 8.01
N PHE A 8 2.50 13.53 7.78
CA PHE A 8 1.93 13.87 6.48
C PHE A 8 2.16 15.35 6.13
N ALA A 9 1.98 16.26 7.09
CA ALA A 9 2.27 17.69 6.88
C ALA A 9 3.75 17.93 6.51
N ALA A 10 4.69 17.25 7.17
CA ALA A 10 6.11 17.32 6.85
C ALA A 10 6.41 16.80 5.43
N VAL A 11 5.79 15.69 5.02
CA VAL A 11 5.91 15.13 3.66
C VAL A 11 5.39 16.11 2.61
N VAL A 12 4.23 16.70 2.85
CA VAL A 12 3.65 17.70 1.94
C VAL A 12 4.57 18.93 1.81
N ALA A 13 5.11 19.43 2.93
CA ALA A 13 6.03 20.56 2.92
C ALA A 13 7.31 20.23 2.12
N GLN A 14 7.88 19.04 2.32
CA GLN A 14 9.05 18.58 1.58
C GLN A 14 8.77 18.43 0.07
N ALA A 15 7.61 17.86 -0.29
CA ALA A 15 7.21 17.70 -1.68
C ALA A 15 7.04 19.08 -2.37
N LYS A 16 6.40 20.04 -1.70
CA LYS A 16 6.26 21.42 -2.19
C LYS A 16 7.61 22.12 -2.37
N ALA A 17 8.53 21.96 -1.41
CA ALA A 17 9.87 22.54 -1.52
C ALA A 17 10.63 22.00 -2.74
N LYS A 18 10.55 20.68 -3.00
CA LYS A 18 11.15 20.07 -4.20
C LYS A 18 10.50 20.53 -5.51
N ALA A 19 9.22 20.90 -5.48
CA ALA A 19 8.46 21.35 -6.63
C ALA A 19 8.40 22.88 -6.76
N ALA A 20 9.15 23.64 -5.96
CA ALA A 20 9.05 25.11 -5.87
C ALA A 20 9.25 25.83 -7.22
N SER A 21 10.04 25.27 -8.14
CA SER A 21 10.23 25.83 -9.49
C SER A 21 9.04 25.65 -10.43
N SER A 22 8.05 24.82 -10.06
CA SER A 22 6.85 24.55 -10.86
C SER A 22 5.56 24.88 -10.08
N PRO A 23 4.98 26.06 -10.27
CA PRO A 23 3.71 26.42 -9.59
C PRO A 23 2.54 25.46 -9.88
N ARG A 24 2.58 24.75 -11.01
CA ARG A 24 1.58 23.74 -11.37
C ARG A 24 1.71 22.50 -10.48
N TRP A 25 2.94 22.02 -10.26
CA TRP A 25 3.19 20.92 -9.34
C TRP A 25 2.83 21.28 -7.90
N VAL A 26 3.18 22.48 -7.45
CA VAL A 26 2.80 22.93 -6.09
C VAL A 26 1.29 22.86 -5.89
N ARG A 27 0.51 23.40 -6.84
CA ARG A 27 -0.97 23.34 -6.80
C ARG A 27 -1.50 21.89 -6.87
N ALA A 28 -0.89 21.03 -7.69
CA ALA A 28 -1.28 19.62 -7.77
C ALA A 28 -1.03 18.90 -6.44
N ILE A 29 0.09 19.17 -5.76
CA ILE A 29 0.44 18.62 -4.43
C ILE A 29 -0.56 19.11 -3.37
N GLU A 30 -0.90 20.39 -3.34
CA GLU A 30 -1.86 20.95 -2.38
C GLU A 30 -3.24 20.32 -2.54
N ARG A 31 -3.73 20.24 -3.78
CA ARG A 31 -5.00 19.60 -4.08
C ARG A 31 -5.01 18.11 -3.73
N ALA A 32 -3.93 17.40 -4.02
CA ALA A 32 -3.78 15.99 -3.68
C ALA A 32 -3.78 15.78 -2.16
N ALA A 33 -3.03 16.61 -1.42
CA ALA A 33 -2.97 16.54 0.03
C ALA A 33 -4.34 16.77 0.67
N GLN A 34 -5.08 17.77 0.21
CA GLN A 34 -6.43 18.04 0.68
C GLN A 34 -7.37 16.86 0.40
N ALA A 35 -7.37 16.32 -0.83
CA ALA A 35 -8.25 15.22 -1.22
C ALA A 35 -7.91 13.90 -0.49
N LEU A 36 -6.65 13.65 -0.18
CA LEU A 36 -6.22 12.51 0.64
C LEU A 36 -6.68 12.66 2.09
N GLN A 37 -6.57 13.84 2.66
CA GLN A 37 -7.00 14.11 4.05
C GLN A 37 -8.52 14.08 4.21
N SER A 38 -9.28 14.58 3.24
CA SER A 38 -10.75 14.56 3.26
C SER A 38 -11.33 13.18 2.95
N GLY A 39 -10.51 12.24 2.44
CA GLY A 39 -10.98 10.93 1.97
C GLY A 39 -11.66 10.94 0.61
N GLU A 40 -11.66 12.08 -0.10
CA GLU A 40 -12.16 12.17 -1.49
C GLU A 40 -11.27 11.40 -2.47
N LEU A 41 -10.02 11.15 -2.10
CA LEU A 41 -9.05 10.41 -2.88
C LEU A 41 -8.47 9.28 -2.06
N CYS A 42 -8.45 8.08 -2.63
CA CYS A 42 -7.80 6.91 -2.06
C CYS A 42 -6.70 6.43 -3.01
N VAL A 43 -5.54 6.08 -2.46
CA VAL A 43 -4.41 5.53 -3.23
C VAL A 43 -4.09 4.15 -2.69
N THR A 44 -4.03 3.17 -3.59
CA THR A 44 -3.57 1.81 -3.30
C THR A 44 -2.31 1.57 -4.09
N LEU A 45 -1.17 1.42 -3.42
CA LEU A 45 0.11 1.09 -4.06
C LEU A 45 0.08 -0.37 -4.51
N LEU A 46 0.54 -0.62 -5.73
CA LEU A 46 0.58 -1.92 -6.38
C LEU A 46 1.98 -2.15 -6.97
N VAL A 47 2.29 -3.39 -7.31
CA VAL A 47 3.51 -3.71 -8.06
C VAL A 47 3.45 -3.05 -9.43
N GLY A 48 4.38 -2.13 -9.71
CA GLY A 48 4.46 -1.43 -11.00
C GLY A 48 3.61 -0.17 -11.12
N GLY A 49 2.96 0.29 -10.04
CA GLY A 49 2.18 1.54 -10.06
C GLY A 49 1.25 1.70 -8.87
N ALA A 50 0.20 2.48 -9.04
CA ALA A 50 -0.82 2.69 -8.02
C ALA A 50 -2.21 2.85 -8.64
N LEU A 51 -3.23 2.37 -7.95
CA LEU A 51 -4.62 2.68 -8.26
C LEU A 51 -5.06 3.89 -7.44
N VAL A 52 -5.50 4.92 -8.11
CA VAL A 52 -6.03 6.14 -7.49
C VAL A 52 -7.52 6.20 -7.74
N THR A 53 -8.31 6.11 -6.68
CA THR A 53 -9.77 6.15 -6.74
C THR A 53 -10.28 7.47 -6.17
N SER A 54 -11.19 8.11 -6.88
CA SER A 54 -11.87 9.35 -6.50
C SER A 54 -13.36 9.24 -6.82
N ASN A 55 -14.15 10.22 -6.41
CA ASN A 55 -15.57 10.32 -6.76
C ASN A 55 -15.81 10.36 -8.28
N ASN A 56 -14.83 10.76 -9.06
CA ASN A 56 -14.89 10.88 -10.52
C ASN A 56 -14.34 9.66 -11.27
N GLY A 57 -14.01 8.58 -10.59
CA GLY A 57 -13.51 7.35 -11.16
C GLY A 57 -12.15 6.91 -10.61
N SER A 58 -11.66 5.82 -11.17
CA SER A 58 -10.38 5.21 -10.80
C SER A 58 -9.38 5.32 -11.95
N TYR A 59 -8.13 5.62 -11.61
CA TYR A 59 -7.04 5.80 -12.56
C TYR A 59 -5.84 4.98 -12.13
N PHE A 60 -5.26 4.24 -13.06
CA PHE A 60 -3.96 3.60 -12.82
C PHE A 60 -2.83 4.60 -13.11
N VAL A 61 -1.89 4.69 -12.17
CA VAL A 61 -0.75 5.63 -12.23
C VAL A 61 0.54 4.84 -12.12
N ASN A 62 1.35 4.85 -13.17
CA ASN A 62 2.64 4.18 -13.26
C ASN A 62 3.73 5.12 -13.80
N GLY A 63 3.84 6.32 -13.24
CA GLY A 63 4.65 7.42 -13.80
C GLY A 63 3.88 8.25 -14.82
N HIS A 64 2.80 7.70 -15.39
CA HIS A 64 1.83 8.37 -16.25
C HIS A 64 0.43 8.24 -15.62
N CYS A 65 -0.52 9.11 -16.03
CA CYS A 65 -1.91 9.05 -15.57
C CYS A 65 -2.84 9.33 -16.74
N GLU A 66 -3.86 8.53 -16.94
CA GLU A 66 -4.83 8.68 -18.05
C GLU A 66 -5.96 9.68 -17.75
N CYS A 67 -5.84 10.49 -16.70
CA CYS A 67 -6.82 11.52 -16.39
C CYS A 67 -6.88 12.63 -17.45
N GLU A 68 -7.95 13.41 -17.43
CA GLU A 68 -8.16 14.49 -18.41
C GLU A 68 -7.00 15.49 -18.47
N ALA A 69 -6.42 15.87 -17.33
CA ALA A 69 -5.27 16.77 -17.29
C ALA A 69 -4.06 16.19 -18.07
N SER A 70 -3.78 14.90 -17.88
CA SER A 70 -2.70 14.22 -18.58
C SER A 70 -2.98 14.06 -20.09
N ARG A 71 -4.23 13.79 -20.47
CA ARG A 71 -4.65 13.73 -21.88
C ARG A 71 -4.51 15.08 -22.59
N ARG A 72 -4.63 16.18 -21.85
CA ARG A 72 -4.38 17.54 -22.36
C ARG A 72 -2.88 17.93 -22.37
N GLY A 73 -1.99 16.98 -22.14
CA GLY A 73 -0.54 17.20 -22.16
C GLY A 73 0.03 17.77 -20.85
N HIS A 74 -0.76 17.82 -19.77
CA HIS A 74 -0.27 18.27 -18.47
C HIS A 74 0.31 17.11 -17.67
N ALA A 75 1.61 17.11 -17.47
CA ALA A 75 2.29 16.13 -16.62
C ALA A 75 1.91 16.31 -15.14
N GLU A 76 1.53 17.52 -14.74
CA GLU A 76 1.23 17.94 -13.38
C GLU A 76 -0.25 17.67 -13.05
N CYS A 77 -0.60 16.41 -12.77
CA CYS A 77 -1.93 16.08 -12.29
C CYS A 77 -1.91 15.70 -10.80
N TYR A 78 -3.01 16.00 -10.12
CA TYR A 78 -3.12 15.73 -8.67
C TYR A 78 -3.16 14.23 -8.33
N HIS A 79 -3.53 13.33 -9.26
CA HIS A 79 -3.45 11.88 -9.05
C HIS A 79 -1.98 11.42 -8.93
N ARG A 80 -1.10 11.90 -9.81
CA ARG A 80 0.34 11.61 -9.72
C ARG A 80 0.95 12.22 -8.45
N ALA A 81 0.53 13.43 -8.10
CA ALA A 81 0.94 14.05 -6.85
C ALA A 81 0.49 13.24 -5.63
N ALA A 82 -0.73 12.71 -5.64
CA ALA A 82 -1.26 11.87 -4.56
C ALA A 82 -0.47 10.57 -4.39
N VAL A 83 -0.16 9.87 -5.47
CA VAL A 83 0.70 8.67 -5.43
C VAL A 83 2.04 9.01 -4.80
N ARG A 84 2.67 10.10 -5.26
CA ARG A 84 3.97 10.51 -4.74
C ARG A 84 3.93 10.91 -3.26
N LEU A 85 2.86 11.54 -2.80
CA LEU A 85 2.68 11.86 -1.38
C LEU A 85 2.53 10.60 -0.52
N VAL A 86 1.78 9.60 -1.00
CA VAL A 86 1.62 8.32 -0.27
C VAL A 86 2.94 7.56 -0.23
N GLU A 87 3.68 7.45 -1.34
CA GLU A 87 5.01 6.84 -1.36
C GLU A 87 5.98 7.52 -0.38
N LEU A 88 6.00 8.85 -0.37
CA LEU A 88 6.86 9.62 0.54
C LEU A 88 6.41 9.47 2.00
N TYR A 89 5.11 9.37 2.24
CA TYR A 89 4.56 9.16 3.57
C TYR A 89 4.93 7.76 4.10
N GLU A 90 4.75 6.70 3.30
CA GLU A 90 5.15 5.35 3.69
C GLU A 90 6.65 5.23 3.93
N ALA A 91 7.46 5.98 3.16
CA ALA A 91 8.90 6.02 3.36
C ALA A 91 9.34 6.89 4.57
N ALA A 92 8.52 7.88 4.96
CA ALA A 92 8.81 8.78 6.06
C ALA A 92 8.24 8.31 7.40
N GLU A 93 7.12 7.61 7.36
CA GLU A 93 6.71 6.86 8.53
C GLU A 93 7.91 5.92 8.81
N PRO A 94 8.59 6.07 9.99
CA PRO A 94 9.44 4.97 10.42
C PRO A 94 8.51 3.79 10.32
N VAL A 95 8.86 2.83 9.45
CA VAL A 95 8.08 1.60 9.35
C VAL A 95 7.70 1.32 10.79
N ALA A 96 6.46 1.76 11.18
CA ALA A 96 5.88 1.18 12.36
C ALA A 96 5.95 -0.27 11.95
N THR A 97 7.05 -0.89 12.34
CA THR A 97 7.24 -2.31 12.26
C THR A 97 5.98 -2.77 12.92
N LYS A 98 4.99 -3.09 12.10
CA LYS A 98 3.86 -3.90 12.52
C LYS A 98 4.58 -4.86 13.44
N PRO A 99 4.40 -4.71 14.79
CA PRO A 99 5.37 -5.18 15.79
C PRO A 99 5.78 -6.54 15.32
N ALA A 100 7.07 -6.76 15.12
CA ALA A 100 7.59 -7.80 14.23
C ALA A 100 6.76 -9.02 14.52
N THR A 101 5.85 -9.34 13.61
CA THR A 101 4.75 -10.26 13.89
C THR A 101 5.46 -11.48 14.38
N SER A 102 5.38 -11.78 15.66
CA SER A 102 6.20 -12.80 16.24
C SER A 102 5.95 -14.08 15.42
N ARG A 103 6.91 -14.96 15.35
CA ARG A 103 6.71 -16.25 14.67
C ARG A 103 5.38 -16.89 15.09
N ALA A 104 4.99 -16.74 16.36
CA ALA A 104 3.73 -17.21 16.92
C ALA A 104 2.52 -16.48 16.28
N ASP A 105 2.61 -15.17 16.06
CA ASP A 105 1.55 -14.38 15.42
C ASP A 105 1.37 -14.77 13.96
N ILE A 106 2.46 -14.97 13.21
CA ILE A 106 2.40 -15.44 11.82
C ILE A 106 1.71 -16.78 11.74
N ILE A 107 2.04 -17.71 12.65
CA ILE A 107 1.41 -19.04 12.74
C ILE A 107 -0.07 -18.92 13.05
N ALA A 108 -0.46 -18.06 13.99
CA ALA A 108 -1.85 -17.80 14.33
C ALA A 108 -2.64 -17.23 13.16
N ASP A 109 -2.06 -16.25 12.44
CA ASP A 109 -2.66 -15.64 11.25
C ASP A 109 -2.85 -16.68 10.12
N ILE A 110 -1.87 -17.57 9.89
CA ILE A 110 -1.98 -18.65 8.91
C ILE A 110 -3.13 -19.58 9.28
N LYS A 111 -3.22 -20.04 10.54
CA LYS A 111 -4.28 -20.92 11.01
C LYS A 111 -5.66 -20.27 10.83
N ALA A 112 -5.80 -18.99 11.19
CA ALA A 112 -7.04 -18.25 11.05
C ALA A 112 -7.44 -18.02 9.57
N ALA A 113 -6.49 -17.67 8.71
CA ALA A 113 -6.73 -17.47 7.27
C ALA A 113 -7.10 -18.79 6.59
N TRP A 114 -6.41 -19.89 6.93
CA TRP A 114 -6.70 -21.21 6.40
C TRP A 114 -8.13 -21.68 6.75
N SER A 115 -8.51 -21.59 8.03
CA SER A 115 -9.85 -22.01 8.48
C SER A 115 -10.98 -21.21 7.83
N ARG A 116 -10.74 -19.93 7.47
CA ARG A 116 -11.74 -19.13 6.75
C ARG A 116 -11.87 -19.54 5.28
N ARG A 117 -10.75 -19.84 4.63
CA ARG A 117 -10.69 -20.08 3.17
C ARG A 117 -10.97 -21.54 2.81
N PHE A 118 -10.57 -22.47 3.68
CA PHE A 118 -10.65 -23.91 3.50
C PHE A 118 -11.24 -24.61 4.73
N PRO A 119 -12.53 -24.41 5.02
CA PRO A 119 -13.13 -24.86 6.28
C PRO A 119 -13.17 -26.39 6.44
N THR A 120 -13.10 -27.13 5.34
CA THR A 120 -13.13 -28.60 5.30
C THR A 120 -11.77 -29.25 5.14
N ASP A 121 -10.75 -28.47 4.79
CA ASP A 121 -9.44 -28.99 4.42
C ASP A 121 -8.48 -28.96 5.59
N SER A 122 -7.74 -30.05 5.78
CA SER A 122 -6.70 -30.15 6.79
C SER A 122 -5.46 -29.35 6.39
N LEU A 123 -5.11 -28.33 7.19
CA LEU A 123 -3.86 -27.59 7.02
C LEU A 123 -2.65 -28.52 7.15
N ALA A 124 -2.70 -29.52 8.05
CA ALA A 124 -1.60 -30.48 8.25
C ALA A 124 -1.35 -31.31 7.00
N ASP A 125 -2.41 -31.78 6.31
CA ASP A 125 -2.29 -32.55 5.08
C ASP A 125 -1.69 -31.72 3.96
N GLU A 126 -2.08 -30.46 3.83
CA GLU A 126 -1.50 -29.55 2.83
C GLU A 126 -0.03 -29.23 3.12
N LEU A 127 0.34 -29.04 4.38
CA LEU A 127 1.73 -28.84 4.79
C LEU A 127 2.57 -30.08 4.51
N MET A 128 2.04 -31.27 4.80
CA MET A 128 2.72 -32.54 4.48
C MET A 128 2.90 -32.71 2.99
N ARG A 129 1.90 -32.37 2.18
CA ARG A 129 1.95 -32.45 0.73
C ARG A 129 2.98 -31.54 0.10
N ARG A 130 3.05 -30.28 0.55
CA ARG A 130 3.91 -29.24 -0.06
C ARG A 130 5.32 -29.19 0.52
N PHE A 131 5.44 -29.30 1.83
CA PHE A 131 6.67 -29.03 2.57
C PHE A 131 7.24 -30.23 3.30
N ARG A 132 6.55 -31.38 3.28
CA ARG A 132 6.92 -32.61 4.01
C ARG A 132 6.99 -32.41 5.53
N VAL A 133 6.20 -31.48 6.05
CA VAL A 133 6.01 -31.22 7.50
C VAL A 133 4.52 -31.26 7.81
N ASN A 134 4.17 -31.58 9.04
CA ASN A 134 2.77 -31.67 9.50
C ASN A 134 2.36 -30.53 10.46
N TYR A 135 3.26 -29.61 10.73
CA TYR A 135 3.02 -28.46 11.59
C TYR A 135 3.81 -27.23 11.13
N LEU A 136 3.22 -26.05 11.33
CA LEU A 136 3.79 -24.77 10.88
C LEU A 136 5.08 -24.42 11.60
N GLU A 137 5.25 -24.87 12.84
CA GLU A 137 6.41 -24.62 13.67
C GLU A 137 7.70 -25.23 13.12
N ALA A 138 7.60 -26.18 12.19
CA ALA A 138 8.76 -26.77 11.50
C ALA A 138 9.28 -25.94 10.33
N LEU A 139 8.47 -24.98 9.81
CA LEU A 139 8.85 -24.13 8.68
C LEU A 139 9.76 -22.98 9.13
N ALA A 140 10.71 -22.58 8.31
CA ALA A 140 11.46 -21.35 8.50
C ALA A 140 10.55 -20.11 8.40
N GLU A 141 10.96 -18.97 8.99
CA GLU A 141 10.09 -17.79 9.08
C GLU A 141 9.76 -17.20 7.71
N ASP A 142 10.70 -17.19 6.78
CA ASP A 142 10.50 -16.75 5.39
C ASP A 142 9.46 -17.63 4.67
N MET A 143 9.48 -18.93 4.92
CA MET A 143 8.48 -19.87 4.39
C MET A 143 7.09 -19.61 5.00
N LEU A 144 7.01 -19.33 6.31
CA LEU A 144 5.74 -18.97 6.97
C LEU A 144 5.14 -17.70 6.36
N ARG A 145 5.96 -16.67 6.11
CA ARG A 145 5.54 -15.43 5.45
C ARG A 145 5.05 -15.69 4.02
N GLY A 146 5.72 -16.58 3.28
CA GLY A 146 5.29 -17.02 1.95
C GLY A 146 3.94 -17.75 1.97
N VAL A 147 3.73 -18.65 2.93
CA VAL A 147 2.44 -19.34 3.11
C VAL A 147 1.33 -18.35 3.43
N LEU A 148 1.56 -17.42 4.36
CA LEU A 148 0.56 -16.40 4.73
C LEU A 148 0.18 -15.53 3.53
N ALA A 149 1.16 -15.08 2.74
CA ALA A 149 0.92 -14.27 1.54
C ALA A 149 0.12 -15.03 0.46
N ALA A 150 0.27 -16.36 0.39
CA ALA A 150 -0.44 -17.18 -0.59
C ALA A 150 -1.91 -17.46 -0.22
N ILE A 151 -2.28 -17.33 1.07
CA ILE A 151 -3.63 -17.65 1.57
C ILE A 151 -4.41 -16.43 2.06
N ALA A 152 -3.75 -15.27 2.24
CA ALA A 152 -4.40 -14.01 2.60
C ALA A 152 -5.16 -13.45 1.41
#